data_0e0babd4d8c7fd8bdfae4434623e571b
#
_entry.id   0e0babd4d8c7fd8bdfae4434623e571b
#
_cell.length_a   1.000
_cell.length_b   1.000
_cell.length_c   1.000
_cell.angle_alpha   90.00
_cell.angle_beta   90.00
_cell.angle_gamma   90.00
#
_symmetry.space_group_name_H-M   'P 1'
#
loop_
_entity.id
_entity.type
_entity.pdbx_description
1 polymer ?
#
loop_
_entity_poly.entity_id
_entity_poly.type
_entity_poly.pdbx_seq_one_letter_code
_entity_poly.pdbx_strand_id
1 'polypeptide(L)'
;MGPGFLNRGFLVAAAGLSLVLGLALRVSSLVAFALALLLLVVLARATARRRLARLAARRSLGASGFEGEEVRVEIALENRGRTPVRFVEVLDSFGAALAERKALLDPGPLRPGRRHRLAYRTQCSRLWGVYTVGPLALSVSDPLGLFFPRCVLPDIRPFDVFPQVHAVGGLERLGARTGFTPSETTTGRAGRSAAYLGVRDFRAGDEVRRIHWPATARCARPMVKEFELDLTPYFTLFLDLGRDHRAGTGRKSTLEYVVRTAASLVAAAARRGDTVQLFAEGREPLALPPGRGDLHLAHALDRLIRVRQGGTLTLLDLFVRERAAVPPGSTAALVAASLFVDESALAEGFRWMRARRVRPVLVAVDMDSFLPVDRRPRPRDEVAAQADALRTMARAHGALLALFDADRDLPAELGRPDWLEAA
;
A
#
# COMPACT_ATOMS: atom_id res chain seq x y z
N MET A 1 28.99 -16.96 16.20
CA MET A 1 30.45 -17.27 16.29
C MET A 1 30.54 -18.76 16.50
N GLY A 2 30.85 -19.57 15.49
CA GLY A 2 31.14 -21.00 15.64
C GLY A 2 32.56 -21.17 16.16
N PRO A 3 32.83 -22.18 16.99
CA PRO A 3 34.16 -22.48 17.41
C PRO A 3 34.94 -23.03 16.23
N GLY A 4 35.64 -22.17 15.51
CA GLY A 4 36.66 -22.61 14.56
C GLY A 4 37.84 -23.18 15.36
N PHE A 5 38.08 -24.46 15.25
CA PHE A 5 39.18 -25.17 15.92
C PHE A 5 40.56 -24.58 15.63
N LEU A 6 40.70 -23.75 14.60
CA LEU A 6 41.90 -23.05 14.20
C LEU A 6 41.67 -21.54 14.15
N ASN A 7 42.21 -20.83 15.08
CA ASN A 7 42.20 -19.36 15.06
C ASN A 7 43.32 -18.88 14.12
N ARG A 8 42.98 -18.05 13.12
CA ARG A 8 43.96 -17.45 12.19
C ARG A 8 45.13 -16.77 12.92
N GLY A 9 44.85 -16.12 14.08
CA GLY A 9 45.85 -15.49 14.89
C GLY A 9 46.88 -16.48 15.47
N PHE A 10 46.39 -17.64 15.89
CA PHE A 10 47.24 -18.73 16.35
C PHE A 10 48.15 -19.27 15.25
N LEU A 11 47.62 -19.51 14.04
CA LEU A 11 48.42 -19.98 12.91
C LEU A 11 49.49 -18.97 12.51
N VAL A 12 49.17 -17.69 12.47
CA VAL A 12 50.13 -16.64 12.16
C VAL A 12 51.19 -16.51 13.27
N ALA A 13 50.78 -16.60 14.54
CA ALA A 13 51.72 -16.56 15.67
C ALA A 13 52.61 -17.78 15.69
N ALA A 14 52.07 -18.99 15.43
CA ALA A 14 52.86 -20.22 15.33
C ALA A 14 53.87 -20.16 14.18
N ALA A 15 53.43 -19.64 13.03
CA ALA A 15 54.34 -19.44 11.88
C ALA A 15 55.44 -18.42 12.22
N GLY A 16 55.13 -17.32 12.86
CA GLY A 16 56.10 -16.32 13.31
C GLY A 16 57.10 -16.87 14.30
N LEU A 17 56.62 -17.59 15.32
CA LEU A 17 57.48 -18.23 16.32
C LEU A 17 58.39 -19.28 15.68
N SER A 18 57.84 -20.16 14.82
CA SER A 18 58.61 -21.17 14.09
C SER A 18 59.66 -20.54 13.19
N LEU A 19 59.36 -19.41 12.57
CA LEU A 19 60.30 -18.69 11.71
C LEU A 19 61.47 -18.10 12.56
N VAL A 20 61.15 -17.45 13.66
CA VAL A 20 62.16 -16.88 14.57
C VAL A 20 63.05 -17.95 15.13
N LEU A 21 62.48 -19.04 15.65
CA LEU A 21 63.25 -20.18 16.20
C LEU A 21 64.10 -20.87 15.11
N GLY A 22 63.56 -21.07 13.93
CA GLY A 22 64.24 -21.70 12.79
C GLY A 22 65.45 -20.88 12.35
N LEU A 23 65.34 -19.56 12.32
CA LEU A 23 66.47 -18.67 12.02
C LEU A 23 67.49 -18.60 13.16
N ALA A 24 67.05 -18.52 14.41
CA ALA A 24 67.93 -18.46 15.56
C ALA A 24 68.70 -19.74 15.75
N LEU A 25 68.08 -20.90 15.61
CA LEU A 25 68.70 -22.22 15.81
C LEU A 25 69.29 -22.77 14.47
N ARG A 26 69.23 -22.03 13.38
CA ARG A 26 69.69 -22.45 12.05
C ARG A 26 69.04 -23.78 11.56
N VAL A 27 67.79 -24.06 11.94
CA VAL A 27 67.07 -25.27 11.63
C VAL A 27 66.16 -25.01 10.41
N SER A 28 66.59 -25.49 9.25
CA SER A 28 65.92 -25.26 7.96
C SER A 28 64.50 -25.84 7.91
N SER A 29 64.24 -26.96 8.60
CA SER A 29 62.91 -27.57 8.69
C SER A 29 61.87 -26.68 9.42
N LEU A 30 62.28 -25.93 10.46
CA LEU A 30 61.39 -24.99 11.12
C LEU A 30 61.06 -23.78 10.22
N VAL A 31 62.03 -23.31 9.46
CA VAL A 31 61.82 -22.23 8.50
C VAL A 31 60.85 -22.70 7.37
N ALA A 32 61.05 -23.91 6.84
CA ALA A 32 60.16 -24.48 5.85
C ALA A 32 58.76 -24.70 6.37
N PHE A 33 58.57 -25.13 7.62
CA PHE A 33 57.28 -25.26 8.28
C PHE A 33 56.59 -23.92 8.44
N ALA A 34 57.31 -22.89 8.87
CA ALA A 34 56.77 -21.53 9.02
C ALA A 34 56.26 -20.97 7.67
N LEU A 35 57.07 -21.16 6.61
CA LEU A 35 56.69 -20.75 5.25
C LEU A 35 55.45 -21.51 4.73
N ALA A 36 55.37 -22.83 5.04
CA ALA A 36 54.23 -23.66 4.67
C ALA A 36 52.91 -23.16 5.36
N LEU A 37 53.00 -22.82 6.67
CA LEU A 37 51.87 -22.24 7.39
C LEU A 37 51.44 -20.89 6.83
N LEU A 38 52.37 -20.01 6.51
CA LEU A 38 52.06 -18.71 5.89
C LEU A 38 51.44 -18.90 4.52
N LEU A 39 51.99 -19.80 3.69
CA LEU A 39 51.44 -20.14 2.39
C LEU A 39 50.00 -20.66 2.51
N LEU A 40 49.74 -21.57 3.48
CA LEU A 40 48.43 -22.10 3.79
C LEU A 40 47.43 -20.98 4.10
N VAL A 41 47.79 -20.02 4.93
CA VAL A 41 46.93 -18.86 5.26
C VAL A 41 46.65 -17.99 4.05
N VAL A 42 47.65 -17.74 3.21
CA VAL A 42 47.51 -16.96 1.98
C VAL A 42 46.61 -17.69 0.99
N LEU A 43 46.80 -18.98 0.78
CA LEU A 43 45.99 -19.81 -0.10
C LEU A 43 44.55 -19.92 0.39
N ALA A 44 44.31 -20.09 1.70
CA ALA A 44 42.99 -20.11 2.30
C ALA A 44 42.22 -18.80 1.97
N ARG A 45 42.89 -17.65 2.21
CA ARG A 45 42.34 -16.34 1.90
C ARG A 45 42.04 -16.16 0.41
N ALA A 46 43.00 -16.53 -0.44
CA ALA A 46 42.85 -16.37 -1.90
C ALA A 46 41.74 -17.26 -2.45
N THR A 47 41.65 -18.50 -1.98
CA THR A 47 40.59 -19.44 -2.41
C THR A 47 39.20 -18.99 -1.98
N ALA A 48 39.04 -18.52 -0.73
CA ALA A 48 37.78 -17.99 -0.24
C ALA A 48 37.32 -16.79 -1.10
N ARG A 49 38.20 -15.83 -1.35
CA ARG A 49 37.90 -14.66 -2.18
C ARG A 49 37.54 -15.03 -3.62
N ARG A 50 38.31 -15.94 -4.23
CA ARG A 50 38.05 -16.42 -5.59
C ARG A 50 36.72 -17.15 -5.71
N ARG A 51 36.35 -17.96 -4.70
CA ARG A 51 35.05 -18.63 -4.64
C ARG A 51 33.93 -17.62 -4.54
N LEU A 52 34.03 -16.65 -3.61
CA LEU A 52 33.03 -15.61 -3.42
C LEU A 52 32.81 -14.80 -4.73
N ALA A 53 33.89 -14.40 -5.40
CA ALA A 53 33.83 -13.61 -6.63
C ALA A 53 33.15 -14.37 -7.80
N ARG A 54 32.96 -15.68 -7.68
CA ARG A 54 32.30 -16.54 -8.70
C ARG A 54 30.88 -16.93 -8.30
N LEU A 55 30.41 -16.49 -7.15
CA LEU A 55 29.01 -16.66 -6.77
C LEU A 55 28.15 -15.53 -7.31
N ALA A 56 26.98 -15.90 -7.84
CA ALA A 56 25.93 -14.98 -8.18
C ALA A 56 24.69 -15.32 -7.36
N ALA A 57 23.94 -14.30 -6.97
CA ALA A 57 22.64 -14.46 -6.35
C ALA A 57 21.61 -13.58 -7.04
N ARG A 58 20.40 -14.07 -7.12
CA ARG A 58 19.24 -13.30 -7.62
C ARG A 58 18.07 -13.49 -6.68
N ARG A 59 17.47 -12.39 -6.28
CA ARG A 59 16.24 -12.38 -5.47
C ARG A 59 15.02 -12.36 -6.37
N SER A 60 14.01 -13.15 -6.01
CA SER A 60 12.67 -13.13 -6.60
C SER A 60 11.64 -12.93 -5.49
N LEU A 61 10.83 -11.90 -5.61
CA LEU A 61 9.71 -11.61 -4.73
C LEU A 61 8.68 -10.78 -5.51
N GLY A 62 7.46 -10.68 -5.00
CA GLY A 62 6.46 -9.73 -5.48
C GLY A 62 6.91 -8.29 -5.34
N ALA A 63 6.31 -7.37 -6.09
CA ALA A 63 6.61 -5.95 -6.01
C ALA A 63 5.94 -5.27 -4.79
N SER A 64 4.92 -5.89 -4.22
CA SER A 64 4.10 -5.34 -3.15
C SER A 64 3.49 -6.44 -2.26
N GLY A 65 2.95 -6.04 -1.12
CA GLY A 65 2.15 -6.85 -0.20
C GLY A 65 1.29 -5.97 0.68
N PHE A 66 0.38 -6.57 1.43
CA PHE A 66 -0.44 -5.85 2.40
C PHE A 66 0.22 -5.85 3.78
N GLU A 67 -0.10 -4.85 4.57
CA GLU A 67 0.31 -4.81 5.98
C GLU A 67 -0.18 -6.05 6.72
N GLY A 68 0.73 -6.72 7.44
CA GLY A 68 0.44 -7.97 8.14
C GLY A 68 0.54 -9.23 7.29
N GLU A 69 0.65 -9.10 5.96
CA GLU A 69 0.77 -10.23 5.05
C GLU A 69 2.13 -10.93 5.16
N GLU A 70 2.12 -12.25 5.03
CA GLU A 70 3.32 -13.05 4.95
C GLU A 70 3.83 -13.11 3.49
N VAL A 71 5.02 -12.59 3.26
CA VAL A 71 5.66 -12.57 1.95
C VAL A 71 6.73 -13.64 1.86
N ARG A 72 6.73 -14.40 0.78
CA ARG A 72 7.78 -15.38 0.45
C ARG A 72 8.84 -14.73 -0.43
N VAL A 73 10.08 -14.78 0.06
CA VAL A 73 11.26 -14.31 -0.67
C VAL A 73 12.08 -15.52 -1.10
N GLU A 74 12.39 -15.61 -2.38
CA GLU A 74 13.23 -16.67 -2.94
C GLU A 74 14.56 -16.08 -3.41
N ILE A 75 15.66 -16.76 -3.08
CA ILE A 75 17.01 -16.38 -3.48
C ILE A 75 17.63 -17.55 -4.23
N ALA A 76 17.93 -17.35 -5.50
CA ALA A 76 18.63 -18.29 -6.33
C ALA A 76 20.15 -18.03 -6.27
N LEU A 77 20.90 -18.96 -5.71
CA LEU A 77 22.37 -18.96 -5.69
C LEU A 77 22.89 -19.74 -6.88
N GLU A 78 23.88 -19.19 -7.58
CA GLU A 78 24.53 -19.84 -8.73
C GLU A 78 26.04 -19.82 -8.56
N ASN A 79 26.68 -20.97 -8.69
CA ASN A 79 28.14 -21.07 -8.69
C ASN A 79 28.68 -21.03 -10.14
N ARG A 80 29.27 -19.91 -10.51
CA ARG A 80 29.92 -19.70 -11.82
C ARG A 80 31.43 -20.10 -11.81
N GLY A 81 31.87 -20.62 -10.69
CA GLY A 81 33.24 -21.10 -10.52
C GLY A 81 33.45 -22.49 -11.09
N ARG A 82 34.67 -23.03 -10.88
CA ARG A 82 35.07 -24.41 -11.31
C ARG A 82 35.11 -25.39 -10.14
N THR A 83 35.01 -24.92 -8.90
CA THR A 83 35.07 -25.74 -7.69
C THR A 83 33.77 -25.65 -6.93
N PRO A 84 33.34 -26.73 -6.25
CA PRO A 84 32.15 -26.67 -5.42
C PRO A 84 32.37 -25.72 -4.22
N VAL A 85 31.31 -25.03 -3.83
CA VAL A 85 31.29 -24.12 -2.68
C VAL A 85 30.36 -24.70 -1.62
N ARG A 86 30.79 -24.65 -0.36
CA ARG A 86 30.00 -25.08 0.80
C ARG A 86 29.84 -23.91 1.77
N PHE A 87 28.80 -23.99 2.61
CA PHE A 87 28.52 -23.01 3.66
C PHE A 87 28.48 -21.57 3.13
N VAL A 88 27.56 -21.36 2.18
CA VAL A 88 27.26 -20.02 1.69
C VAL A 88 26.24 -19.38 2.63
N GLU A 89 26.64 -18.35 3.33
CA GLU A 89 25.75 -17.50 4.12
C GLU A 89 25.20 -16.39 3.24
N VAL A 90 23.90 -16.22 3.29
CA VAL A 90 23.17 -15.17 2.57
C VAL A 90 22.50 -14.28 3.61
N LEU A 91 22.83 -13.01 3.58
CA LEU A 91 22.18 -12.00 4.41
C LEU A 91 21.32 -11.12 3.51
N ASP A 92 20.03 -11.12 3.78
CA ASP A 92 19.06 -10.28 3.06
C ASP A 92 18.45 -9.25 4.00
N SER A 93 18.11 -8.07 3.46
CA SER A 93 17.45 -7.00 4.18
C SER A 93 16.06 -6.78 3.61
N PHE A 94 15.03 -6.91 4.44
CA PHE A 94 13.64 -6.68 4.07
C PHE A 94 13.06 -5.54 4.92
N GLY A 95 13.09 -4.33 4.37
CA GLY A 95 12.76 -3.09 5.10
C GLY A 95 11.33 -2.99 5.59
N ALA A 96 10.38 -3.75 5.01
CA ALA A 96 8.99 -3.78 5.45
C ALA A 96 8.74 -4.63 6.70
N ALA A 97 9.74 -5.41 7.17
CA ALA A 97 9.66 -6.17 8.40
C ALA A 97 10.31 -5.43 9.57
N LEU A 98 9.84 -5.67 10.80
CA LEU A 98 10.49 -5.17 12.01
C LEU A 98 11.87 -5.82 12.18
N ALA A 99 11.98 -7.12 11.93
CA ALA A 99 13.26 -7.83 11.87
C ALA A 99 13.81 -7.76 10.43
N GLU A 100 14.42 -6.63 10.08
CA GLU A 100 14.84 -6.32 8.70
C GLU A 100 15.84 -7.34 8.12
N ARG A 101 16.74 -7.89 8.93
CA ARG A 101 17.80 -8.77 8.44
C ARG A 101 17.44 -10.23 8.61
N LYS A 102 17.61 -10.99 7.52
CA LYS A 102 17.45 -12.44 7.48
C LYS A 102 18.77 -13.09 7.06
N ALA A 103 19.24 -14.02 7.88
CA ALA A 103 20.39 -14.83 7.58
C ALA A 103 19.94 -16.22 7.14
N LEU A 104 20.43 -16.68 6.01
CA LEU A 104 20.17 -18.00 5.46
C LEU A 104 21.51 -18.70 5.24
N LEU A 105 21.58 -20.00 5.52
CA LEU A 105 22.74 -20.79 5.28
C LEU A 105 22.45 -21.87 4.24
N ASP A 106 23.21 -21.89 3.15
CA ASP A 106 23.28 -23.01 2.23
C ASP A 106 24.45 -23.93 2.62
N PRO A 107 24.20 -25.12 3.19
CA PRO A 107 25.27 -26.02 3.58
C PRO A 107 26.02 -26.59 2.36
N GLY A 108 25.38 -26.57 1.18
CA GLY A 108 25.97 -27.07 -0.05
C GLY A 108 26.11 -28.60 -0.13
N PRO A 109 26.94 -29.10 -1.06
CA PRO A 109 27.86 -28.40 -1.95
C PRO A 109 27.16 -27.78 -3.17
N LEU A 110 27.31 -26.49 -3.34
CA LEU A 110 26.87 -25.80 -4.56
C LEU A 110 27.91 -26.08 -5.67
N ARG A 111 27.60 -27.04 -6.54
CA ARG A 111 28.48 -27.50 -7.63
C ARG A 111 28.60 -26.44 -8.73
N PRO A 112 29.71 -26.48 -9.53
CA PRO A 112 29.86 -25.61 -10.69
C PRO A 112 28.67 -25.67 -11.66
N GLY A 113 28.18 -24.50 -12.08
CA GLY A 113 27.03 -24.37 -12.98
C GLY A 113 25.67 -24.74 -12.38
N ARG A 114 25.62 -25.19 -11.12
CA ARG A 114 24.35 -25.53 -10.47
C ARG A 114 23.77 -24.32 -9.71
N ARG A 115 22.46 -24.38 -9.55
CA ARG A 115 21.69 -23.38 -8.80
C ARG A 115 21.03 -24.04 -7.60
N HIS A 116 21.13 -23.40 -6.45
CA HIS A 116 20.34 -23.73 -5.27
C HIS A 116 19.33 -22.61 -5.02
N ARG A 117 18.15 -22.98 -4.53
CA ARG A 117 17.11 -22.03 -4.15
C ARG A 117 16.96 -22.05 -2.63
N LEU A 118 17.16 -20.91 -2.04
CA LEU A 118 16.83 -20.64 -0.65
C LEU A 118 15.54 -19.83 -0.62
N ALA A 119 14.70 -20.11 0.34
CA ALA A 119 13.48 -19.33 0.55
C ALA A 119 13.29 -19.04 2.02
N TYR A 120 12.76 -17.88 2.31
CA TYR A 120 12.29 -17.53 3.64
C TYR A 120 10.94 -16.83 3.56
N ARG A 121 10.21 -16.87 4.67
CA ARG A 121 8.98 -16.12 4.84
C ARG A 121 9.23 -14.99 5.81
N THR A 122 8.63 -13.85 5.54
CA THR A 122 8.70 -12.66 6.38
C THR A 122 7.38 -11.92 6.32
N GLN A 123 7.02 -11.26 7.40
CA GLN A 123 5.77 -10.53 7.49
C GLN A 123 6.02 -9.04 7.24
N CYS A 124 5.11 -8.38 6.50
CA CYS A 124 5.04 -6.93 6.37
C CYS A 124 4.57 -6.32 7.70
N SER A 125 5.45 -6.27 8.69
CA SER A 125 5.10 -5.89 10.07
C SER A 125 5.09 -4.39 10.29
N ARG A 126 5.64 -3.61 9.37
CA ARG A 126 5.59 -2.14 9.38
C ARG A 126 4.29 -1.65 8.77
N LEU A 127 3.96 -0.40 9.02
CA LEU A 127 2.81 0.28 8.42
C LEU A 127 2.93 0.33 6.89
N TRP A 128 1.82 0.64 6.25
CA TRP A 128 1.81 0.89 4.82
C TRP A 128 2.81 2.00 4.40
N GLY A 129 3.30 1.91 3.20
CA GLY A 129 4.29 2.83 2.65
C GLY A 129 5.24 2.16 1.67
N VAL A 130 6.21 2.94 1.19
CA VAL A 130 7.25 2.45 0.28
C VAL A 130 8.49 2.10 1.08
N TYR A 131 8.91 0.86 1.00
CA TYR A 131 10.10 0.33 1.66
C TYR A 131 11.14 -0.12 0.64
N THR A 132 12.33 -0.46 1.11
CA THR A 132 13.37 -1.04 0.27
C THR A 132 13.67 -2.45 0.71
N VAL A 133 13.92 -3.33 -0.26
CA VAL A 133 14.43 -4.69 -0.04
C VAL A 133 15.83 -4.77 -0.60
N GLY A 134 16.77 -5.25 0.20
CA GLY A 134 18.20 -5.25 -0.09
C GLY A 134 18.97 -4.25 0.79
N PRO A 135 20.31 -4.22 0.65
CA PRO A 135 21.14 -5.03 -0.23
C PRO A 135 21.20 -6.51 0.18
N LEU A 136 21.56 -7.36 -0.79
CA LEU A 136 21.84 -8.78 -0.56
C LEU A 136 23.35 -8.96 -0.31
N ALA A 137 23.74 -9.65 0.75
CA ALA A 137 25.13 -9.93 1.00
C ALA A 137 25.40 -11.43 1.05
N LEU A 138 26.51 -11.83 0.45
CA LEU A 138 27.00 -13.20 0.43
C LEU A 138 28.27 -13.31 1.25
N SER A 139 28.41 -14.38 2.02
CA SER A 139 29.63 -14.76 2.70
C SER A 139 29.91 -16.23 2.43
N VAL A 140 31.17 -16.58 2.27
CA VAL A 140 31.61 -17.98 2.12
C VAL A 140 32.76 -18.27 3.06
N SER A 141 32.82 -19.52 3.54
CA SER A 141 33.98 -20.00 4.30
C SER A 141 35.03 -20.57 3.37
N ASP A 142 36.30 -20.38 3.69
CA ASP A 142 37.36 -21.21 3.14
C ASP A 142 37.27 -22.65 3.68
N PRO A 143 37.96 -23.63 3.10
CA PRO A 143 37.88 -25.03 3.52
C PRO A 143 38.33 -25.27 4.98
N LEU A 144 39.14 -24.38 5.54
CA LEU A 144 39.68 -24.47 6.92
C LEU A 144 38.88 -23.66 7.93
N GLY A 145 37.89 -22.85 7.47
CA GLY A 145 37.10 -21.98 8.34
C GLY A 145 37.86 -20.78 8.91
N LEU A 146 38.96 -20.36 8.31
CA LEU A 146 39.82 -19.27 8.79
C LEU A 146 39.32 -17.88 8.31
N PHE A 147 38.72 -17.84 7.13
CA PHE A 147 38.29 -16.62 6.48
C PHE A 147 36.84 -16.69 6.03
N PHE A 148 36.11 -15.60 6.25
CA PHE A 148 34.71 -15.41 5.85
C PHE A 148 34.58 -14.11 5.04
N PRO A 149 35.15 -14.06 3.81
CA PRO A 149 34.99 -12.87 3.01
C PRO A 149 33.52 -12.66 2.70
N ARG A 150 33.12 -11.36 2.65
CA ARG A 150 31.76 -10.92 2.37
C ARG A 150 31.73 -10.04 1.14
N CYS A 151 30.72 -10.23 0.31
CA CYS A 151 30.41 -9.37 -0.83
C CYS A 151 28.98 -8.87 -0.69
N VAL A 152 28.79 -7.58 -0.93
CA VAL A 152 27.47 -6.96 -0.97
C VAL A 152 27.09 -6.79 -2.43
N LEU A 153 25.95 -7.35 -2.80
CA LEU A 153 25.32 -7.18 -4.12
C LEU A 153 24.33 -6.01 -4.03
N PRO A 154 24.47 -4.97 -4.86
CA PRO A 154 23.61 -3.79 -4.81
C PRO A 154 22.24 -4.05 -5.47
N ASP A 155 21.59 -5.17 -5.12
CA ASP A 155 20.21 -5.47 -5.54
C ASP A 155 19.25 -4.83 -4.54
N ILE A 156 19.01 -3.53 -4.72
CA ILE A 156 18.06 -2.75 -3.91
C ILE A 156 16.84 -2.47 -4.78
N ARG A 157 15.66 -2.83 -4.27
CA ARG A 157 14.39 -2.64 -4.97
C ARG A 157 13.35 -2.01 -4.05
N PRO A 158 12.46 -1.17 -4.57
CA PRO A 158 11.29 -0.74 -3.83
C PRO A 158 10.36 -1.92 -3.59
N PHE A 159 9.66 -1.88 -2.47
CA PHE A 159 8.60 -2.80 -2.10
C PHE A 159 7.47 -2.01 -1.46
N ASP A 160 6.32 -2.05 -2.07
CA ASP A 160 5.16 -1.28 -1.65
C ASP A 160 4.33 -2.11 -0.65
N VAL A 161 4.08 -1.54 0.52
CA VAL A 161 3.19 -2.12 1.53
C VAL A 161 1.89 -1.35 1.51
N PHE A 162 0.81 -2.01 1.12
CA PHE A 162 -0.53 -1.43 1.11
C PHE A 162 -1.18 -1.48 2.49
N PRO A 163 -2.05 -0.51 2.82
CA PRO A 163 -2.84 -0.55 4.04
C PRO A 163 -3.75 -1.77 4.05
N GLN A 164 -4.06 -2.28 5.24
CA GLN A 164 -5.07 -3.32 5.37
C GLN A 164 -6.40 -2.80 4.86
N VAL A 165 -7.03 -3.59 4.01
CA VAL A 165 -8.38 -3.34 3.49
C VAL A 165 -9.36 -4.19 4.29
N HIS A 166 -10.27 -3.52 4.98
CA HIS A 166 -11.29 -4.16 5.80
C HIS A 166 -12.59 -4.34 5.03
N ALA A 167 -13.36 -5.33 5.40
CA ALA A 167 -14.72 -5.45 4.91
C ALA A 167 -15.53 -4.24 5.39
N VAL A 168 -16.32 -3.66 4.48
CA VAL A 168 -17.20 -2.53 4.78
C VAL A 168 -18.63 -3.02 4.67
N GLY A 169 -19.32 -3.06 5.80
CA GLY A 169 -20.72 -3.42 5.87
C GLY A 169 -21.64 -2.31 5.35
N GLY A 170 -22.88 -2.59 5.06
CA GLY A 170 -23.90 -1.58 4.75
C GLY A 170 -23.66 -0.73 3.49
N LEU A 171 -22.61 -0.98 2.73
CA LEU A 171 -22.32 -0.28 1.47
C LEU A 171 -23.42 -0.48 0.41
N GLU A 172 -24.20 -1.54 0.54
CA GLU A 172 -25.38 -1.78 -0.28
C GLU A 172 -26.39 -0.64 -0.17
N ARG A 173 -26.45 0.00 1.02
CA ARG A 173 -27.25 1.19 1.26
C ARG A 173 -26.76 2.39 0.44
N LEU A 174 -25.47 2.44 0.10
CA LEU A 174 -24.88 3.49 -0.74
C LEU A 174 -25.22 3.29 -2.22
N GLY A 175 -25.50 2.06 -2.61
CA GLY A 175 -25.84 1.68 -3.99
C GLY A 175 -27.32 1.54 -4.27
N ALA A 176 -28.21 1.94 -3.37
CA ALA A 176 -29.64 1.92 -3.65
C ALA A 176 -29.89 2.72 -4.93
N ARG A 177 -30.24 1.99 -5.98
CA ARG A 177 -30.69 2.51 -7.26
C ARG A 177 -31.71 3.58 -6.97
N THR A 178 -31.31 4.84 -7.01
CA THR A 178 -32.31 5.90 -7.16
C THR A 178 -32.92 5.62 -8.50
N GLY A 179 -34.17 5.14 -8.48
CA GLY A 179 -34.93 4.89 -9.68
C GLY A 179 -34.98 6.19 -10.47
N PHE A 180 -34.08 6.33 -11.40
CA PHE A 180 -34.16 7.35 -12.43
C PHE A 180 -35.18 6.88 -13.43
N THR A 181 -36.36 7.43 -13.38
CA THR A 181 -37.17 7.56 -14.59
C THR A 181 -36.43 8.52 -15.51
N PRO A 182 -36.12 8.14 -16.75
CA PRO A 182 -35.30 8.96 -17.66
C PRO A 182 -36.12 10.08 -18.29
N SER A 183 -36.61 11.03 -17.52
CA SER A 183 -37.47 12.04 -18.14
C SER A 183 -36.95 13.47 -18.16
N GLU A 184 -35.88 13.85 -17.51
CA GLU A 184 -35.61 15.31 -17.43
C GLU A 184 -34.19 15.83 -17.45
N THR A 185 -33.15 15.14 -17.95
CA THR A 185 -31.91 15.89 -18.20
C THR A 185 -31.10 15.32 -19.36
N THR A 186 -31.43 15.77 -20.55
CA THR A 186 -30.59 15.59 -21.73
C THR A 186 -29.50 16.65 -21.75
N THR A 187 -28.39 16.42 -21.11
CA THR A 187 -27.14 17.12 -21.43
C THR A 187 -26.29 16.15 -22.24
N GLY A 188 -26.13 16.48 -23.52
CA GLY A 188 -25.54 15.65 -24.56
C GLY A 188 -24.05 15.32 -24.33
N ARG A 189 -23.80 14.18 -23.65
CA ARG A 189 -22.56 13.42 -23.77
C ARG A 189 -22.91 11.95 -23.90
N ALA A 190 -22.88 11.44 -25.13
CA ALA A 190 -23.04 10.03 -25.43
C ALA A 190 -21.95 9.20 -24.75
N GLY A 191 -22.34 8.45 -23.71
CA GLY A 191 -21.58 7.35 -23.18
C GLY A 191 -21.57 6.18 -24.17
N ARG A 192 -20.45 5.55 -24.37
CA ARG A 192 -20.15 4.55 -25.41
C ARG A 192 -20.64 3.12 -25.11
N SER A 193 -21.64 2.91 -24.29
CA SER A 193 -22.23 1.58 -24.09
C SER A 193 -23.64 1.71 -23.54
N ALA A 194 -24.59 1.88 -24.43
CA ALA A 194 -25.99 1.81 -24.07
C ALA A 194 -26.58 0.54 -24.66
N ALA A 195 -27.00 -0.42 -23.81
CA ALA A 195 -27.79 -1.55 -24.25
C ALA A 195 -29.09 -1.03 -24.85
N TYR A 196 -29.47 -1.55 -25.99
CA TYR A 196 -30.74 -1.19 -26.68
C TYR A 196 -31.92 -1.66 -25.83
N LEU A 197 -32.70 -0.73 -25.30
CA LEU A 197 -33.87 -1.03 -24.48
C LEU A 197 -35.13 -1.26 -25.32
N GLY A 198 -35.30 -0.44 -26.38
CA GLY A 198 -36.50 -0.49 -27.21
C GLY A 198 -36.66 0.73 -28.11
N VAL A 199 -37.86 0.93 -28.56
CA VAL A 199 -38.26 2.14 -29.30
C VAL A 199 -39.46 2.81 -28.62
N ARG A 200 -39.46 4.14 -28.55
CA ARG A 200 -40.55 4.97 -28.05
C ARG A 200 -40.96 6.02 -29.09
N ASP A 201 -42.06 6.65 -28.86
CA ASP A 201 -42.49 7.78 -29.67
C ASP A 201 -41.49 8.96 -29.56
N PHE A 202 -41.29 9.62 -30.69
CA PHE A 202 -40.48 10.84 -30.75
C PHE A 202 -41.14 11.97 -29.95
N ARG A 203 -40.32 12.68 -29.19
CA ARG A 203 -40.74 13.89 -28.45
C ARG A 203 -39.92 15.08 -28.92
N ALA A 204 -40.51 16.28 -28.85
CA ALA A 204 -39.78 17.51 -29.15
C ALA A 204 -38.53 17.63 -28.26
N GLY A 205 -37.36 17.74 -28.88
CA GLY A 205 -36.04 17.75 -28.18
C GLY A 205 -35.24 16.47 -28.38
N ASP A 206 -35.79 15.41 -28.95
CA ASP A 206 -35.03 14.21 -29.27
C ASP A 206 -34.07 14.41 -30.45
N GLU A 207 -32.91 13.78 -30.41
CA GLU A 207 -31.92 13.84 -31.48
C GLU A 207 -32.43 13.05 -32.71
N VAL A 208 -32.50 13.68 -33.87
CA VAL A 208 -32.93 13.08 -35.15
C VAL A 208 -32.05 11.84 -35.51
N ARG A 209 -30.79 11.82 -35.09
CA ARG A 209 -29.90 10.67 -35.31
C ARG A 209 -30.33 9.39 -34.59
N ARG A 210 -31.16 9.52 -33.56
CA ARG A 210 -31.68 8.38 -32.78
C ARG A 210 -32.99 7.83 -33.32
N ILE A 211 -33.55 8.36 -34.42
CA ILE A 211 -34.74 7.83 -35.05
C ILE A 211 -34.50 6.39 -35.52
N HIS A 212 -35.41 5.50 -35.14
CA HIS A 212 -35.41 4.11 -35.58
C HIS A 212 -36.28 3.98 -36.85
N TRP A 213 -35.70 4.21 -38.00
CA TRP A 213 -36.41 4.25 -39.28
C TRP A 213 -37.29 3.03 -39.58
N PRO A 214 -36.82 1.76 -39.27
CA PRO A 214 -37.68 0.61 -39.49
C PRO A 214 -38.97 0.58 -38.64
N ALA A 215 -38.90 1.06 -37.39
CA ALA A 215 -40.07 1.15 -36.51
C ALA A 215 -40.96 2.33 -36.91
N THR A 216 -40.38 3.45 -37.30
CA THR A 216 -41.07 4.62 -37.84
C THR A 216 -41.90 4.24 -39.05
N ALA A 217 -41.37 3.45 -39.99
CA ALA A 217 -42.08 2.98 -41.17
C ALA A 217 -43.26 2.05 -40.83
N ARG A 218 -43.11 1.21 -39.78
CA ARG A 218 -44.20 0.30 -39.36
C ARG A 218 -45.31 1.01 -38.59
N CYS A 219 -44.94 1.97 -37.75
CA CYS A 219 -45.89 2.66 -36.88
C CYS A 219 -46.50 3.92 -37.50
N ALA A 220 -46.05 4.32 -38.71
CA ALA A 220 -46.43 5.54 -39.41
C ALA A 220 -46.27 6.83 -38.56
N ARG A 221 -45.40 6.80 -37.56
CA ARG A 221 -45.05 7.92 -36.67
C ARG A 221 -43.58 7.83 -36.27
N PRO A 222 -42.88 8.96 -36.02
CA PRO A 222 -41.47 8.95 -35.68
C PRO A 222 -41.22 8.17 -34.39
N MET A 223 -40.34 7.18 -34.46
CA MET A 223 -39.93 6.35 -33.34
C MET A 223 -38.43 6.56 -33.06
N VAL A 224 -38.06 6.70 -31.79
CA VAL A 224 -36.67 6.91 -31.35
C VAL A 224 -36.15 5.68 -30.62
N LYS A 225 -34.90 5.31 -30.91
CA LYS A 225 -34.20 4.26 -30.18
C LYS A 225 -34.01 4.71 -28.74
N GLU A 226 -34.51 3.91 -27.81
CA GLU A 226 -34.27 4.06 -26.38
C GLU A 226 -33.15 3.12 -25.96
N PHE A 227 -32.18 3.68 -25.30
CA PHE A 227 -31.05 2.93 -24.82
C PHE A 227 -31.09 2.92 -23.28
N GLU A 228 -30.74 1.77 -22.68
CA GLU A 228 -30.56 1.71 -21.27
C GLU A 228 -29.33 2.56 -20.90
N LEU A 229 -29.52 3.54 -20.04
CA LEU A 229 -28.40 4.24 -19.45
C LEU A 229 -27.67 3.24 -18.54
N ASP A 230 -26.45 2.89 -18.90
CA ASP A 230 -25.55 2.16 -18.02
C ASP A 230 -25.22 3.11 -16.84
N LEU A 231 -26.11 3.10 -15.85
CA LEU A 231 -25.99 3.90 -14.62
C LEU A 231 -24.97 3.22 -13.70
N THR A 232 -23.74 3.16 -14.14
CA THR A 232 -22.70 2.72 -13.24
C THR A 232 -22.58 3.72 -12.11
N PRO A 233 -22.74 3.29 -10.87
CA PRO A 233 -22.60 4.18 -9.74
C PRO A 233 -21.21 4.81 -9.70
N TYR A 234 -21.14 6.09 -9.39
CA TYR A 234 -19.88 6.80 -9.11
C TYR A 234 -19.71 6.94 -7.61
N PHE A 235 -18.49 6.70 -7.18
CA PHE A 235 -18.06 6.89 -5.81
C PHE A 235 -16.88 7.88 -5.77
N THR A 236 -17.12 9.07 -5.23
CA THR A 236 -16.09 10.11 -5.08
C THR A 236 -15.67 10.19 -3.63
N LEU A 237 -14.36 10.13 -3.38
CA LEU A 237 -13.79 10.19 -2.07
C LEU A 237 -12.95 11.46 -1.91
N PHE A 238 -13.17 12.19 -0.81
CA PHE A 238 -12.38 13.34 -0.39
C PHE A 238 -11.70 13.02 0.93
N LEU A 239 -10.37 13.22 1.01
CA LEU A 239 -9.59 12.92 2.20
C LEU A 239 -9.00 14.19 2.82
N ASP A 240 -9.17 14.29 4.12
CA ASP A 240 -8.52 15.30 4.93
C ASP A 240 -7.10 14.87 5.31
N LEU A 241 -6.12 15.56 4.74
CA LEU A 241 -4.71 15.38 5.05
C LEU A 241 -4.09 16.70 5.57
N GLY A 242 -4.90 17.53 6.17
CA GLY A 242 -4.50 18.81 6.75
C GLY A 242 -3.36 18.66 7.76
N ARG A 243 -2.43 19.60 7.76
CA ARG A 243 -1.27 19.59 8.67
C ARG A 243 -1.67 19.67 10.15
N ASP A 244 -2.75 20.39 10.45
CA ASP A 244 -3.23 20.67 11.81
C ASP A 244 -4.06 19.51 12.38
N HIS A 245 -4.41 18.51 11.54
CA HIS A 245 -5.20 17.34 11.92
C HIS A 245 -4.33 16.09 12.20
N ARG A 246 -3.06 16.30 12.58
CA ARG A 246 -2.13 15.23 12.89
C ARG A 246 -2.10 14.93 14.38
N ALA A 247 -2.61 13.76 14.77
CA ALA A 247 -2.56 13.26 16.13
C ALA A 247 -2.21 11.77 16.18
N GLY A 248 -1.60 11.34 17.28
CA GLY A 248 -1.18 9.97 17.50
C GLY A 248 0.10 9.57 16.76
N THR A 249 0.48 8.32 16.92
CA THR A 249 1.69 7.74 16.29
C THR A 249 1.44 6.29 15.87
N GLY A 250 2.14 5.86 14.83
CA GLY A 250 2.05 4.49 14.36
C GLY A 250 0.63 4.11 13.94
N ARG A 251 0.17 2.94 14.36
CA ARG A 251 -1.18 2.41 14.05
C ARG A 251 -2.31 3.19 14.71
N LYS A 252 -2.02 3.88 15.79
CA LYS A 252 -2.97 4.76 16.48
C LYS A 252 -2.65 6.21 16.11
N SER A 253 -3.01 6.61 14.90
CA SER A 253 -2.89 7.99 14.42
C SER A 253 -4.05 8.34 13.49
N THR A 254 -4.38 9.63 13.42
CA THR A 254 -5.43 10.12 12.54
C THR A 254 -5.18 9.80 11.08
N LEU A 255 -3.92 9.92 10.61
CA LEU A 255 -3.54 9.56 9.25
C LEU A 255 -3.83 8.09 8.94
N GLU A 256 -3.51 7.21 9.89
CA GLU A 256 -3.73 5.77 9.74
C GLU A 256 -5.22 5.45 9.59
N TYR A 257 -6.06 6.05 10.42
CA TYR A 257 -7.52 5.84 10.35
C TYR A 257 -8.11 6.39 9.04
N VAL A 258 -7.71 7.59 8.63
CA VAL A 258 -8.15 8.19 7.37
C VAL A 258 -7.77 7.34 6.17
N VAL A 259 -6.50 6.90 6.09
CA VAL A 259 -6.00 6.13 4.94
C VAL A 259 -6.59 4.72 4.89
N ARG A 260 -6.72 4.02 6.03
CA ARG A 260 -7.35 2.69 6.08
C ARG A 260 -8.84 2.75 5.74
N THR A 261 -9.54 3.76 6.25
CA THR A 261 -10.94 3.98 5.89
C THR A 261 -11.06 4.23 4.39
N ALA A 262 -10.21 5.10 3.84
CA ALA A 262 -10.18 5.38 2.41
C ALA A 262 -9.92 4.13 1.57
N ALA A 263 -8.88 3.37 1.92
CA ALA A 263 -8.53 2.12 1.21
C ALA A 263 -9.68 1.11 1.26
N SER A 264 -10.34 0.97 2.42
CA SER A 264 -11.46 0.05 2.60
C SER A 264 -12.69 0.48 1.79
N LEU A 265 -13.03 1.78 1.80
CA LEU A 265 -14.13 2.34 1.02
C LEU A 265 -13.90 2.20 -0.49
N VAL A 266 -12.70 2.55 -0.95
CA VAL A 266 -12.32 2.42 -2.37
C VAL A 266 -12.39 0.97 -2.83
N ALA A 267 -11.83 0.05 -2.03
CA ALA A 267 -11.86 -1.38 -2.36
C ALA A 267 -13.28 -1.95 -2.35
N ALA A 268 -14.12 -1.52 -1.43
CA ALA A 268 -15.51 -1.96 -1.36
C ALA A 268 -16.34 -1.40 -2.53
N ALA A 269 -16.13 -0.13 -2.91
CA ALA A 269 -16.77 0.47 -4.08
C ALA A 269 -16.30 -0.20 -5.38
N ALA A 270 -15.00 -0.47 -5.52
CA ALA A 270 -14.44 -1.17 -6.68
C ALA A 270 -15.01 -2.61 -6.82
N ARG A 271 -15.12 -3.37 -5.72
CA ARG A 271 -15.75 -4.71 -5.71
C ARG A 271 -17.21 -4.67 -6.10
N ARG A 272 -17.93 -3.59 -5.81
CA ARG A 272 -19.32 -3.38 -6.25
C ARG A 272 -19.42 -3.01 -7.74
N GLY A 273 -18.30 -2.70 -8.39
CA GLY A 273 -18.24 -2.29 -9.78
C GLY A 273 -18.45 -0.79 -10.00
N ASP A 274 -18.34 0.03 -8.95
CA ASP A 274 -18.48 1.48 -9.06
C ASP A 274 -17.31 2.09 -9.83
N THR A 275 -17.57 3.24 -10.44
CA THR A 275 -16.52 4.13 -10.92
C THR A 275 -15.99 4.94 -9.74
N VAL A 276 -14.73 4.74 -9.38
CA VAL A 276 -14.10 5.36 -8.22
C VAL A 276 -13.20 6.50 -8.65
N GLN A 277 -13.29 7.64 -7.96
CA GLN A 277 -12.35 8.76 -8.03
C GLN A 277 -12.01 9.26 -6.63
N LEU A 278 -10.83 9.88 -6.46
CA LEU A 278 -10.35 10.27 -5.15
C LEU A 278 -9.59 11.59 -5.23
N PHE A 279 -9.86 12.47 -4.27
CA PHE A 279 -9.19 13.75 -4.09
C PHE A 279 -8.65 13.88 -2.66
N ALA A 280 -7.43 14.37 -2.55
CA ALA A 280 -6.81 14.70 -1.27
C ALA A 280 -5.85 15.88 -1.43
N GLU A 281 -5.68 16.64 -0.37
CA GLU A 281 -4.69 17.71 -0.31
C GLU A 281 -3.78 17.45 0.89
N GLY A 282 -2.62 16.84 0.60
CA GLY A 282 -1.55 16.63 1.55
C GLY A 282 -0.37 17.57 1.27
N ARG A 283 0.85 17.13 1.54
CA ARG A 283 2.05 17.85 1.08
C ARG A 283 2.05 18.03 -0.44
N GLU A 284 1.54 17.01 -1.13
CA GLU A 284 1.32 17.02 -2.57
C GLU A 284 -0.17 16.77 -2.82
N PRO A 285 -0.77 17.47 -3.78
CA PRO A 285 -2.15 17.22 -4.15
C PRO A 285 -2.29 15.84 -4.78
N LEU A 286 -3.34 15.14 -4.42
CA LEU A 286 -3.69 13.86 -4.97
C LEU A 286 -5.04 13.95 -5.67
N ALA A 287 -5.04 13.71 -6.97
CA ALA A 287 -6.23 13.51 -7.77
C ALA A 287 -6.11 12.19 -8.52
N LEU A 288 -7.00 11.25 -8.19
CA LEU A 288 -7.15 10.01 -8.94
C LEU A 288 -8.37 10.18 -9.86
N PRO A 289 -8.17 10.13 -11.19
CA PRO A 289 -9.29 10.27 -12.14
C PRO A 289 -10.26 9.09 -12.02
N PRO A 290 -11.50 9.25 -12.52
CA PRO A 290 -12.49 8.17 -12.45
C PRO A 290 -12.03 6.93 -13.23
N GLY A 291 -12.19 5.76 -12.61
CA GLY A 291 -11.86 4.47 -13.20
C GLY A 291 -12.52 3.30 -12.47
N ARG A 292 -12.37 2.09 -13.01
CA ARG A 292 -13.00 0.85 -12.51
C ARG A 292 -12.06 -0.34 -12.53
N GLY A 293 -12.44 -1.37 -11.77
CA GLY A 293 -11.80 -2.68 -11.78
C GLY A 293 -10.50 -2.73 -11.00
N ASP A 294 -9.87 -3.91 -10.99
CA ASP A 294 -8.74 -4.23 -10.13
C ASP A 294 -7.49 -3.37 -10.41
N LEU A 295 -7.24 -3.04 -11.68
CA LEU A 295 -6.12 -2.18 -12.05
C LEU A 295 -6.28 -0.77 -11.47
N HIS A 296 -7.50 -0.23 -11.52
CA HIS A 296 -7.79 1.09 -10.95
C HIS A 296 -7.72 1.06 -9.42
N LEU A 297 -8.20 -0.02 -8.79
CA LEU A 297 -8.01 -0.25 -7.35
C LEU A 297 -6.53 -0.28 -6.98
N ALA A 298 -5.71 -1.00 -7.73
CA ALA A 298 -4.27 -1.05 -7.49
C ALA A 298 -3.63 0.36 -7.61
N HIS A 299 -4.03 1.16 -8.59
CA HIS A 299 -3.58 2.55 -8.72
C HIS A 299 -4.05 3.41 -7.54
N ALA A 300 -5.28 3.24 -7.06
CA ALA A 300 -5.78 3.96 -5.89
C ALA A 300 -4.96 3.64 -4.64
N LEU A 301 -4.69 2.36 -4.39
CA LEU A 301 -3.86 1.92 -3.27
C LEU A 301 -2.42 2.43 -3.39
N ASP A 302 -1.81 2.37 -4.59
CA ASP A 302 -0.48 2.93 -4.84
C ASP A 302 -0.41 4.44 -4.53
N ARG A 303 -1.44 5.18 -4.88
CA ARG A 303 -1.54 6.60 -4.53
C ARG A 303 -1.69 6.82 -3.03
N LEU A 304 -2.51 6.03 -2.37
CA LEU A 304 -2.75 6.13 -0.92
C LEU A 304 -1.51 5.87 -0.09
N ILE A 305 -0.63 4.94 -0.46
CA ILE A 305 0.61 4.68 0.30
C ILE A 305 1.65 5.81 0.19
N ARG A 306 1.46 6.73 -0.73
CA ARG A 306 2.37 7.87 -0.98
C ARG A 306 1.88 9.16 -0.34
N VAL A 307 0.65 9.20 0.19
CA VAL A 307 0.12 10.40 0.83
C VAL A 307 0.93 10.79 2.08
N ARG A 308 1.02 12.08 2.30
CA ARG A 308 1.67 12.67 3.48
C ARG A 308 0.80 13.80 3.99
N GLN A 309 0.51 13.81 5.29
CA GLN A 309 -0.15 14.97 5.91
C GLN A 309 0.70 16.23 5.74
N GLY A 310 0.06 17.36 5.61
CA GLY A 310 0.73 18.65 5.42
C GLY A 310 0.00 19.57 4.46
N GLY A 311 -1.24 19.23 4.07
CA GLY A 311 -2.12 20.08 3.28
C GLY A 311 -2.46 21.38 3.98
N THR A 312 -2.70 22.43 3.22
CA THR A 312 -3.08 23.75 3.70
C THR A 312 -4.58 24.03 3.52
N LEU A 313 -5.23 23.30 2.61
CA LEU A 313 -6.66 23.39 2.39
C LEU A 313 -7.41 22.56 3.44
N THR A 314 -8.55 23.06 3.88
CA THR A 314 -9.48 22.25 4.65
C THR A 314 -10.16 21.22 3.76
N LEU A 315 -10.74 20.17 4.34
CA LEU A 315 -11.51 19.17 3.61
C LEU A 315 -12.65 19.81 2.79
N LEU A 316 -13.29 20.84 3.34
CA LEU A 316 -14.41 21.52 2.70
C LEU A 316 -13.96 22.45 1.58
N ASP A 317 -12.82 23.11 1.71
CA ASP A 317 -12.21 23.88 0.60
C ASP A 317 -11.82 22.95 -0.56
N LEU A 318 -11.24 21.80 -0.24
CA LEU A 318 -10.94 20.77 -1.24
C LEU A 318 -12.23 20.31 -1.95
N PHE A 319 -13.30 20.06 -1.17
CA PHE A 319 -14.59 19.69 -1.75
C PHE A 319 -15.13 20.80 -2.66
N VAL A 320 -15.11 22.04 -2.23
CA VAL A 320 -15.59 23.20 -3.04
C VAL A 320 -14.80 23.32 -4.34
N ARG A 321 -13.47 23.14 -4.28
CA ARG A 321 -12.58 23.17 -5.45
C ARG A 321 -12.91 22.09 -6.47
N GLU A 322 -13.12 20.87 -6.00
CA GLU A 322 -13.25 19.67 -6.87
C GLU A 322 -14.70 19.22 -7.08
N ARG A 323 -15.69 19.87 -6.46
CA ARG A 323 -17.11 19.46 -6.55
C ARG A 323 -17.68 19.38 -7.95
N ALA A 324 -17.11 20.11 -8.91
CA ALA A 324 -17.51 20.06 -10.31
C ALA A 324 -17.24 18.67 -10.94
N ALA A 325 -16.27 17.92 -10.43
CA ALA A 325 -15.96 16.58 -10.88
C ALA A 325 -16.91 15.50 -10.30
N VAL A 326 -17.77 15.86 -9.34
CA VAL A 326 -18.73 14.92 -8.73
C VAL A 326 -19.96 14.78 -9.61
N PRO A 327 -20.22 13.58 -10.21
CA PRO A 327 -21.36 13.39 -11.08
C PRO A 327 -22.70 13.45 -10.32
N PRO A 328 -23.76 13.99 -10.90
CA PRO A 328 -25.09 13.92 -10.31
C PRO A 328 -25.54 12.47 -10.11
N GLY A 329 -26.29 12.20 -9.04
CA GLY A 329 -26.78 10.86 -8.69
C GLY A 329 -25.72 9.90 -8.15
N SER A 330 -24.49 10.38 -7.91
CA SER A 330 -23.37 9.61 -7.35
C SER A 330 -23.37 9.59 -5.82
N THR A 331 -22.38 8.92 -5.23
CA THR A 331 -22.07 9.01 -3.80
C THR A 331 -20.77 9.81 -3.62
N ALA A 332 -20.78 10.76 -2.68
CA ALA A 332 -19.59 11.51 -2.30
C ALA A 332 -19.31 11.31 -0.81
N ALA A 333 -18.13 10.76 -0.50
CA ALA A 333 -17.69 10.51 0.85
C ALA A 333 -16.60 11.51 1.25
N LEU A 334 -16.81 12.20 2.35
CA LEU A 334 -15.88 13.11 3.01
C LEU A 334 -15.27 12.36 4.19
N VAL A 335 -13.96 12.16 4.21
CA VAL A 335 -13.24 11.53 5.33
C VAL A 335 -12.44 12.61 6.05
N ALA A 336 -12.99 13.09 7.15
CA ALA A 336 -12.40 14.14 7.98
C ALA A 336 -11.48 13.54 9.05
N ALA A 337 -10.30 14.12 9.22
CA ALA A 337 -9.36 13.73 10.28
C ALA A 337 -9.67 14.42 11.63
N SER A 338 -10.71 15.23 11.69
CA SER A 338 -11.19 15.90 12.90
C SER A 338 -12.73 15.95 12.92
N LEU A 339 -13.33 15.94 14.12
CA LEU A 339 -14.76 16.24 14.30
C LEU A 339 -15.06 17.73 14.14
N PHE A 340 -14.06 18.57 14.39
CA PHE A 340 -14.21 20.03 14.37
C PHE A 340 -14.02 20.54 12.94
N VAL A 341 -15.07 20.41 12.16
CA VAL A 341 -15.20 20.96 10.81
C VAL A 341 -16.09 22.19 10.84
N ASP A 342 -15.93 23.10 9.88
CA ASP A 342 -16.81 24.26 9.75
C ASP A 342 -18.23 23.77 9.41
N GLU A 343 -19.13 23.92 10.37
CA GLU A 343 -20.52 23.45 10.26
C GLU A 343 -21.29 24.17 9.15
N SER A 344 -21.04 25.47 8.96
CA SER A 344 -21.71 26.24 7.94
C SER A 344 -21.31 25.82 6.54
N ALA A 345 -20.02 25.61 6.31
CA ALA A 345 -19.48 25.13 5.05
C ALA A 345 -19.88 23.66 4.78
N LEU A 346 -19.94 22.82 5.84
CA LEU A 346 -20.40 21.44 5.72
C LEU A 346 -21.89 21.37 5.32
N ALA A 347 -22.73 22.19 5.97
CA ALA A 347 -24.16 22.29 5.64
C ALA A 347 -24.38 22.78 4.19
N GLU A 348 -23.56 23.75 3.73
CA GLU A 348 -23.58 24.18 2.33
C GLU A 348 -23.19 23.05 1.39
N GLY A 349 -22.12 22.31 1.71
CA GLY A 349 -21.68 21.14 0.96
C GLY A 349 -22.80 20.09 0.83
N PHE A 350 -23.47 19.77 1.94
CA PHE A 350 -24.59 18.81 1.92
C PHE A 350 -25.78 19.33 1.12
N ARG A 351 -26.13 20.61 1.20
CA ARG A 351 -27.17 21.22 0.36
C ARG A 351 -26.83 21.10 -1.12
N TRP A 352 -25.58 21.40 -1.48
CA TRP A 352 -25.11 21.28 -2.86
C TRP A 352 -25.21 19.83 -3.38
N MET A 353 -24.76 18.86 -2.57
CA MET A 353 -24.84 17.43 -2.91
C MET A 353 -26.30 17.02 -3.12
N ARG A 354 -27.18 17.39 -2.20
CA ARG A 354 -28.61 17.07 -2.27
C ARG A 354 -29.28 17.67 -3.51
N ALA A 355 -28.99 18.93 -3.85
CA ALA A 355 -29.50 19.58 -5.04
C ALA A 355 -29.13 18.83 -6.34
N ARG A 356 -27.98 18.15 -6.35
CA ARG A 356 -27.50 17.33 -7.47
C ARG A 356 -27.83 15.84 -7.34
N ARG A 357 -28.63 15.47 -6.35
CA ARG A 357 -28.96 14.08 -6.03
C ARG A 357 -27.71 13.23 -5.70
N VAL A 358 -26.63 13.86 -5.26
CA VAL A 358 -25.44 13.19 -4.74
C VAL A 358 -25.71 12.76 -3.31
N ARG A 359 -25.47 11.50 -2.98
CA ARG A 359 -25.61 10.97 -1.62
C ARG A 359 -24.40 11.38 -0.78
N PRO A 360 -24.57 12.18 0.26
CA PRO A 360 -23.46 12.58 1.11
C PRO A 360 -23.15 11.49 2.15
N VAL A 361 -21.85 11.23 2.33
CA VAL A 361 -21.31 10.40 3.41
C VAL A 361 -20.25 11.20 4.13
N LEU A 362 -20.33 11.26 5.45
CA LEU A 362 -19.30 11.85 6.30
C LEU A 362 -18.72 10.78 7.22
N VAL A 363 -17.42 10.59 7.13
CA VAL A 363 -16.66 9.84 8.12
C VAL A 363 -15.76 10.82 8.85
N ALA A 364 -15.93 10.97 10.15
CA ALA A 364 -15.14 11.89 10.94
C ALA A 364 -14.42 11.16 12.07
N VAL A 365 -13.17 11.52 12.27
CA VAL A 365 -12.28 10.93 13.28
C VAL A 365 -12.12 11.89 14.44
N ASP A 366 -12.33 11.44 15.66
CA ASP A 366 -12.01 12.21 16.86
C ASP A 366 -10.49 12.28 17.04
N MET A 367 -9.90 13.34 16.50
CA MET A 367 -8.47 13.59 16.58
C MET A 367 -7.95 13.64 18.02
N ASP A 368 -8.73 14.24 18.94
CA ASP A 368 -8.31 14.45 20.31
C ASP A 368 -8.17 13.12 21.08
N SER A 369 -8.93 12.10 20.67
CA SER A 369 -8.84 10.75 21.24
C SER A 369 -7.46 10.08 21.05
N PHE A 370 -6.71 10.47 20.01
CA PHE A 370 -5.37 9.96 19.72
C PHE A 370 -4.26 10.64 20.52
N LEU A 371 -4.60 11.68 21.27
CA LEU A 371 -3.65 12.38 22.14
C LEU A 371 -3.72 11.82 23.57
N PRO A 372 -2.60 11.83 24.32
CA PRO A 372 -2.61 11.57 25.75
C PRO A 372 -3.61 12.49 26.46
N VAL A 373 -4.28 11.99 27.51
CA VAL A 373 -5.37 12.69 28.18
C VAL A 373 -4.96 14.08 28.67
N ASP A 374 -3.72 14.22 29.15
CA ASP A 374 -3.12 15.47 29.62
C ASP A 374 -2.80 16.48 28.49
N ARG A 375 -2.83 16.05 27.25
CA ARG A 375 -2.53 16.87 26.06
C ARG A 375 -3.74 17.08 25.15
N ARG A 376 -4.92 16.62 25.54
CA ARG A 376 -6.13 16.85 24.77
C ARG A 376 -6.53 18.33 24.84
N PRO A 377 -6.67 19.01 23.69
CA PRO A 377 -6.95 20.45 23.70
C PRO A 377 -8.37 20.75 24.13
N ARG A 378 -9.29 19.78 24.09
CA ARG A 378 -10.71 19.97 24.37
C ARG A 378 -11.21 18.99 25.44
N PRO A 379 -12.14 19.43 26.31
CA PRO A 379 -12.78 18.55 27.24
C PRO A 379 -13.71 17.55 26.53
N ARG A 380 -13.98 16.43 27.18
CA ARG A 380 -14.83 15.36 26.60
C ARG A 380 -16.24 15.84 26.28
N ASP A 381 -16.78 16.74 27.06
CA ASP A 381 -18.13 17.28 26.87
C ASP A 381 -18.25 18.10 25.58
N GLU A 382 -17.22 18.88 25.24
CA GLU A 382 -17.14 19.61 23.97
C GLU A 382 -17.04 18.68 22.76
N VAL A 383 -16.23 17.63 22.87
CA VAL A 383 -16.13 16.60 21.84
C VAL A 383 -17.46 15.87 21.63
N ALA A 384 -18.14 15.52 22.72
CA ALA A 384 -19.44 14.88 22.65
C ALA A 384 -20.50 15.80 22.04
N ALA A 385 -20.54 17.09 22.45
CA ALA A 385 -21.45 18.09 21.88
C ALA A 385 -21.20 18.25 20.35
N GLN A 386 -19.95 18.29 19.93
CA GLN A 386 -19.61 18.37 18.50
C GLN A 386 -20.05 17.11 17.72
N ALA A 387 -19.87 15.93 18.31
CA ALA A 387 -20.35 14.69 17.71
C ALA A 387 -21.88 14.71 17.54
N ASP A 388 -22.63 15.21 18.52
CA ASP A 388 -24.10 15.34 18.45
C ASP A 388 -24.53 16.41 17.44
N ALA A 389 -23.80 17.50 17.32
CA ALA A 389 -24.04 18.52 16.29
C ALA A 389 -23.88 17.92 14.89
N LEU A 390 -22.82 17.13 14.67
CA LEU A 390 -22.62 16.43 13.40
C LEU A 390 -23.72 15.40 13.10
N ARG A 391 -24.19 14.65 14.12
CA ARG A 391 -25.33 13.74 13.96
C ARG A 391 -26.62 14.48 13.57
N THR A 392 -26.90 15.59 14.25
CA THR A 392 -28.07 16.41 13.97
C THR A 392 -28.03 16.98 12.56
N MET A 393 -26.87 17.50 12.15
CA MET A 393 -26.66 18.03 10.80
C MET A 393 -26.79 16.94 9.73
N ALA A 394 -26.19 15.78 9.94
CA ALA A 394 -26.30 14.66 9.03
C ALA A 394 -27.75 14.23 8.84
N ARG A 395 -28.52 14.15 9.94
CA ARG A 395 -29.99 13.88 9.88
C ARG A 395 -30.74 14.92 9.06
N ALA A 396 -30.50 16.19 9.32
CA ALA A 396 -31.18 17.28 8.63
C ALA A 396 -30.97 17.26 7.11
N HIS A 397 -29.81 16.77 6.67
CA HIS A 397 -29.44 16.73 5.26
C HIS A 397 -29.53 15.34 4.62
N GLY A 398 -29.91 14.29 5.37
CA GLY A 398 -29.97 12.89 4.88
C GLY A 398 -28.59 12.34 4.52
N ALA A 399 -27.56 12.80 5.21
CA ALA A 399 -26.20 12.30 5.08
C ALA A 399 -26.01 11.04 5.93
N LEU A 400 -25.20 10.11 5.44
CA LEU A 400 -24.74 8.99 6.24
C LEU A 400 -23.50 9.44 7.04
N LEU A 401 -23.46 9.08 8.32
CA LEU A 401 -22.41 9.52 9.23
C LEU A 401 -21.75 8.32 9.92
N ALA A 402 -20.44 8.36 10.02
CA ALA A 402 -19.66 7.50 10.90
C ALA A 402 -18.67 8.32 11.72
N LEU A 403 -18.56 8.03 13.02
CA LEU A 403 -17.63 8.68 13.93
C LEU A 403 -16.67 7.63 14.51
N PHE A 404 -15.37 7.88 14.34
CA PHE A 404 -14.31 7.01 14.86
C PHE A 404 -13.50 7.72 15.93
N ASP A 405 -13.06 6.98 16.93
CA ASP A 405 -12.12 7.38 17.95
C ASP A 405 -10.96 6.36 18.08
N ALA A 406 -9.92 6.71 18.82
CA ALA A 406 -8.74 5.86 19.00
C ALA A 406 -9.00 4.59 19.82
N ASP A 407 -10.12 4.51 20.54
CA ASP A 407 -10.47 3.38 21.40
C ASP A 407 -11.28 2.31 20.65
N ARG A 408 -11.89 2.68 19.53
CA ARG A 408 -12.64 1.75 18.67
C ARG A 408 -11.72 1.00 17.73
N ASP A 409 -12.02 -0.30 17.58
CA ASP A 409 -11.33 -1.12 16.59
C ASP A 409 -11.89 -0.84 15.19
N LEU A 410 -11.14 -0.12 14.38
CA LEU A 410 -11.55 0.29 13.04
C LEU A 410 -12.04 -0.86 12.15
N PRO A 411 -11.37 -2.03 12.10
CA PRO A 411 -11.87 -3.21 11.39
C PRO A 411 -13.24 -3.67 11.82
N ALA A 412 -13.45 -3.77 13.14
CA ALA A 412 -14.73 -4.23 13.69
C ALA A 412 -15.85 -3.22 13.41
N GLU A 413 -15.56 -1.95 13.54
CA GLU A 413 -16.55 -0.89 13.26
C GLU A 413 -16.93 -0.85 11.77
N LEU A 414 -15.97 -0.84 10.85
CA LEU A 414 -16.24 -0.84 9.40
C LEU A 414 -17.03 -2.06 8.94
N GLY A 415 -16.84 -3.23 9.59
CA GLY A 415 -17.51 -4.47 9.26
C GLY A 415 -18.98 -4.54 9.67
N ARG A 416 -19.45 -3.64 10.54
CA ARG A 416 -20.85 -3.60 10.98
C ARG A 416 -21.78 -3.20 9.84
N PRO A 417 -22.97 -3.80 9.71
CA PRO A 417 -23.94 -3.38 8.69
C PRO A 417 -24.49 -1.96 8.91
N ASP A 418 -24.41 -1.46 10.14
CA ASP A 418 -24.93 -0.18 10.63
C ASP A 418 -23.86 0.85 10.98
N TRP A 419 -22.58 0.62 10.64
CA TRP A 419 -21.48 1.55 10.95
C TRP A 419 -21.69 2.95 10.36
N LEU A 420 -22.40 3.02 9.21
CA LEU A 420 -22.97 4.25 8.69
C LEU A 420 -24.38 4.39 9.27
N GLU A 421 -24.51 5.16 10.31
CA GLU A 421 -25.82 5.53 10.81
C GLU A 421 -26.54 6.33 9.72
N ALA A 422 -27.74 5.88 9.34
CA ALA A 422 -28.69 6.78 8.72
C ALA A 422 -29.07 7.76 9.81
N ALA A 423 -28.39 8.89 9.80
CA ALA A 423 -28.59 9.92 10.76
C ALA A 423 -30.01 10.48 10.67
#